data_5d17ff6148cee72557b84b781976d7bb
#
_entry.id   5d17ff6148cee72557b84b781976d7bb
#
_cell.length_a   1.000
_cell.length_b   1.000
_cell.length_c   1.000
_cell.angle_alpha   90.00
_cell.angle_beta   90.00
_cell.angle_gamma   90.00
#
_symmetry.space_group_name_H-M   'P 1'
#
loop_
_entity.id
_entity.type
_entity.pdbx_description
1 polymer ?
#
loop_
_entity_poly.entity_id
_entity_poly.type
_entity_poly.pdbx_seq_one_letter_code
_entity_poly.pdbx_strand_id
1 'polypeptide(L)'
;MVVVAGLAAFGGGTLRDILLDRRPFFWVEHAVWLWLLLALCIVAMLFLRARHFAPTERAMQWPDALGLGLFTATGTQIAIGAEMPAIVAVLMGMVTAVFGGVLRDIVCNEIPRAFRDHQPYAICAFAGAWVVVVAKALDAPQWLALLAAAGTATLLRVLAIQLSWTLPAWRPGAQEEM
;
A
#
# COMPACT_ATOMS: atom_id res chain seq x y z
N MET A 1 10.27 12.86 -11.14
CA MET A 1 8.97 13.03 -10.46
C MET A 1 7.90 12.08 -11.00
N VAL A 2 7.57 12.09 -12.31
CA VAL A 2 6.54 11.22 -12.93
C VAL A 2 6.81 9.72 -12.70
N VAL A 3 8.05 9.26 -12.92
CA VAL A 3 8.42 7.84 -12.72
C VAL A 3 8.19 7.40 -11.28
N VAL A 4 8.65 8.20 -10.32
CA VAL A 4 8.50 7.91 -8.88
C VAL A 4 7.02 7.89 -8.47
N ALA A 5 6.24 8.84 -8.95
CA ALA A 5 4.79 8.88 -8.73
C ALA A 5 4.09 7.68 -9.39
N GLY A 6 4.49 7.30 -10.61
CA GLY A 6 3.98 6.12 -11.30
C GLY A 6 4.26 4.81 -10.57
N LEU A 7 5.48 4.64 -10.06
CA LEU A 7 5.83 3.47 -9.23
C LEU A 7 5.03 3.41 -7.94
N ALA A 8 4.84 4.55 -7.27
CA ALA A 8 4.03 4.61 -6.05
C ALA A 8 2.55 4.27 -6.32
N ALA A 9 1.99 4.76 -7.44
CA ALA A 9 0.57 4.60 -7.76
C ALA A 9 0.25 3.23 -8.38
N PHE A 10 1.12 2.71 -9.25
CA PHE A 10 0.84 1.54 -10.08
C PHE A 10 1.73 0.33 -9.78
N GLY A 11 2.87 0.53 -9.09
CA GLY A 11 3.86 -0.53 -8.86
C GLY A 11 3.30 -1.75 -8.15
N GLY A 12 2.60 -1.56 -7.03
CA GLY A 12 2.00 -2.65 -6.27
C GLY A 12 0.91 -3.39 -7.04
N GLY A 13 0.04 -2.66 -7.76
CA GLY A 13 -0.98 -3.25 -8.61
C GLY A 13 -0.39 -4.02 -9.80
N THR A 14 0.68 -3.51 -10.39
CA THR A 14 1.40 -4.20 -11.49
C THR A 14 2.02 -5.51 -10.99
N LEU A 15 2.66 -5.49 -9.82
CA LEU A 15 3.23 -6.69 -9.22
C LEU A 15 2.15 -7.74 -8.94
N ARG A 16 1.01 -7.32 -8.37
CA ARG A 16 -0.16 -8.21 -8.19
C ARG A 16 -0.61 -8.81 -9.50
N ASP A 17 -0.79 -8.00 -10.54
CA ASP A 17 -1.29 -8.46 -11.84
C ASP A 17 -0.31 -9.45 -12.50
N ILE A 18 1.02 -9.26 -12.31
CA ILE A 18 2.05 -10.21 -12.75
C ILE A 18 1.91 -11.53 -11.97
N LEU A 19 1.77 -11.49 -10.65
CA LEU A 19 1.67 -12.69 -9.80
C LEU A 19 0.38 -13.47 -10.04
N LEU A 20 -0.70 -12.80 -10.44
CA LEU A 20 -1.99 -13.41 -10.77
C LEU A 20 -2.13 -13.76 -12.27
N ASP A 21 -1.06 -13.55 -13.04
CA ASP A 21 -1.06 -13.69 -14.52
C ASP A 21 -2.22 -12.95 -15.20
N ARG A 22 -2.58 -11.80 -14.65
CA ARG A 22 -3.68 -10.97 -15.14
C ARG A 22 -3.20 -10.00 -16.21
N ARG A 23 -3.73 -10.15 -17.42
CA ARG A 23 -3.44 -9.31 -18.58
C ARG A 23 -4.72 -8.85 -19.25
N PRO A 24 -4.78 -7.61 -19.79
CA PRO A 24 -3.81 -6.52 -19.63
C PRO A 24 -3.73 -6.00 -18.19
N PHE A 25 -2.63 -5.31 -17.84
CA PHE A 25 -2.50 -4.68 -16.51
C PHE A 25 -3.60 -3.64 -16.30
N PHE A 26 -4.04 -3.46 -15.06
CA PHE A 26 -5.17 -2.60 -14.70
C PHE A 26 -5.04 -1.15 -15.22
N TRP A 27 -3.82 -0.60 -15.26
CA TRP A 27 -3.56 0.75 -15.76
C TRP A 27 -3.53 0.83 -17.29
N VAL A 28 -3.32 -0.29 -17.99
CA VAL A 28 -3.46 -0.39 -19.46
C VAL A 28 -4.93 -0.45 -19.83
N GLU A 29 -5.71 -1.25 -19.12
CA GLU A 29 -7.15 -1.38 -19.30
C GLU A 29 -7.88 -0.07 -19.02
N HIS A 30 -7.42 0.67 -18.03
CA HIS A 30 -8.00 1.93 -17.58
C HIS A 30 -7.01 3.09 -17.77
N ALA A 31 -6.63 3.39 -18.99
CA ALA A 31 -5.65 4.43 -19.34
C ALA A 31 -5.98 5.83 -18.78
N VAL A 32 -7.23 6.07 -18.38
CA VAL A 32 -7.67 7.31 -17.70
C VAL A 32 -6.83 7.58 -16.43
N TRP A 33 -6.42 6.55 -15.71
CA TRP A 33 -5.57 6.71 -14.51
C TRP A 33 -4.18 7.24 -14.84
N LEU A 34 -3.63 6.89 -16.02
CA LEU A 34 -2.36 7.45 -16.50
C LEU A 34 -2.48 8.94 -16.79
N TRP A 35 -3.54 9.33 -17.47
CA TRP A 35 -3.82 10.74 -17.76
C TRP A 35 -4.02 11.54 -16.48
N LEU A 36 -4.74 10.98 -15.50
CA LEU A 36 -4.91 11.61 -14.19
C LEU A 36 -3.58 11.78 -13.46
N LEU A 37 -2.72 10.75 -13.43
CA LEU A 37 -1.39 10.83 -12.84
C LEU A 37 -0.55 11.93 -13.52
N LEU A 38 -0.51 11.97 -14.85
CA LEU A 38 0.23 12.97 -15.61
C LEU A 38 -0.30 14.39 -15.32
N ALA A 39 -1.62 14.57 -15.32
CA ALA A 39 -2.24 15.85 -15.00
C ALA A 39 -1.87 16.31 -13.58
N LEU A 40 -1.97 15.42 -12.58
CA LEU A 40 -1.56 15.72 -11.20
C LEU A 40 -0.08 16.06 -11.08
N CYS A 41 0.79 15.35 -11.80
CA CYS A 41 2.22 15.67 -11.85
C CYS A 41 2.49 17.05 -12.47
N ILE A 42 1.80 17.40 -13.55
CA ILE A 42 1.92 18.71 -14.19
C ILE A 42 1.43 19.81 -13.25
N VAL A 43 0.26 19.64 -12.64
CA VAL A 43 -0.30 20.59 -11.66
C VAL A 43 0.68 20.75 -10.48
N ALA A 44 1.21 19.66 -9.96
CA ALA A 44 2.18 19.70 -8.89
C ALA A 44 3.45 20.48 -9.28
N MET A 45 3.97 20.28 -10.51
CA MET A 45 5.15 21.00 -11.00
C MET A 45 4.87 22.51 -11.20
N LEU A 46 3.67 22.88 -11.63
CA LEU A 46 3.32 24.28 -11.90
C LEU A 46 3.01 25.06 -10.60
N PHE A 47 2.30 24.44 -9.68
CA PHE A 47 1.76 25.11 -8.49
C PHE A 47 2.55 24.86 -7.21
N LEU A 48 3.18 23.68 -7.07
CA LEU A 48 4.00 23.34 -5.91
C LEU A 48 5.45 23.77 -6.16
N ARG A 49 5.72 25.04 -6.07
CA ARG A 49 7.09 25.53 -6.10
C ARG A 49 7.84 24.95 -4.89
N ALA A 50 8.91 24.21 -5.15
CA ALA A 50 9.70 23.45 -4.16
C ALA A 50 10.14 24.25 -2.92
N ARG A 51 10.04 25.57 -2.97
CA ARG A 51 10.45 26.50 -1.92
C ARG A 51 9.45 26.64 -0.76
N HIS A 52 8.19 26.19 -0.94
CA HIS A 52 7.13 26.38 0.04
C HIS A 52 6.53 25.07 0.57
N PHE A 53 6.88 23.93 -0.02
CA PHE A 53 6.35 22.62 0.33
C PHE A 53 7.51 21.64 0.54
N ALA A 54 8.14 21.70 1.70
CA ALA A 54 8.79 20.54 2.28
C ALA A 54 7.74 19.89 3.22
N PRO A 55 6.90 18.94 2.72
CA PRO A 55 5.98 18.26 3.61
C PRO A 55 6.82 17.55 4.65
N THR A 56 6.52 17.80 5.93
CA THR A 56 7.13 17.06 7.03
C THR A 56 6.89 15.57 6.80
N GLU A 57 7.82 14.71 7.19
CA GLU A 57 7.66 13.25 7.07
C GLU A 57 6.29 12.77 7.60
N ARG A 58 5.81 13.39 8.68
CA ARG A 58 4.46 13.14 9.23
C ARG A 58 3.32 13.46 8.25
N ALA A 59 3.41 14.59 7.53
CA ALA A 59 2.37 14.97 6.56
C ALA A 59 2.28 13.99 5.38
N MET A 60 3.39 13.35 5.01
CA MET A 60 3.41 12.31 3.95
C MET A 60 2.85 10.97 4.42
N GLN A 61 2.84 10.70 5.72
CA GLN A 61 2.35 9.43 6.27
C GLN A 61 0.83 9.28 6.18
N TRP A 62 0.06 10.40 6.19
CA TRP A 62 -1.40 10.37 6.10
C TRP A 62 -1.92 9.88 4.74
N PRO A 63 -1.51 10.48 3.61
CA PRO A 63 -1.87 9.95 2.30
C PRO A 63 -1.40 8.51 2.08
N ASP A 64 -0.21 8.17 2.59
CA ASP A 64 0.33 6.81 2.53
C ASP A 64 -0.55 5.80 3.29
N ALA A 65 -1.04 6.15 4.48
CA ALA A 65 -1.96 5.32 5.26
C ALA A 65 -3.30 5.10 4.54
N LEU A 66 -3.85 6.13 3.89
CA LEU A 66 -5.05 6.02 3.08
C LEU A 66 -4.82 5.11 1.86
N GLY A 67 -3.69 5.30 1.16
CA GLY A 67 -3.28 4.45 0.04
C GLY A 67 -3.12 3.00 0.46
N LEU A 68 -2.49 2.75 1.61
CA LEU A 68 -2.35 1.41 2.19
C LEU A 68 -3.71 0.72 2.33
N GLY A 69 -4.70 1.41 2.92
CA GLY A 69 -6.03 0.85 3.12
C GLY A 69 -6.75 0.55 1.81
N LEU A 70 -6.78 1.50 0.88
CA LEU A 70 -7.45 1.35 -0.41
C LEU A 70 -6.83 0.23 -1.25
N PHE A 71 -5.50 0.18 -1.33
CA PHE A 71 -4.82 -0.86 -2.11
C PHE A 71 -4.89 -2.24 -1.46
N THR A 72 -4.93 -2.31 -0.13
CA THR A 72 -5.21 -3.56 0.59
C THR A 72 -6.59 -4.12 0.20
N ALA A 73 -7.63 -3.31 0.34
CA ALA A 73 -9.00 -3.74 0.06
C ALA A 73 -9.16 -4.16 -1.41
N THR A 74 -8.73 -3.31 -2.34
CA THR A 74 -8.88 -3.59 -3.79
C THR A 74 -8.00 -4.74 -4.24
N GLY A 75 -6.77 -4.85 -3.74
CA GLY A 75 -5.85 -5.94 -4.07
C GLY A 75 -6.39 -7.30 -3.64
N THR A 76 -6.91 -7.39 -2.41
CA THR A 76 -7.55 -8.61 -1.87
C THR A 76 -8.80 -8.96 -2.68
N GLN A 77 -9.66 -7.99 -2.97
CA GLN A 77 -10.88 -8.21 -3.74
C GLN A 77 -10.59 -8.75 -5.15
N ILE A 78 -9.57 -8.24 -5.81
CA ILE A 78 -9.17 -8.70 -7.15
C ILE A 78 -8.67 -10.15 -7.08
N ALA A 79 -7.87 -10.51 -6.08
CA ALA A 79 -7.37 -11.87 -5.90
C ALA A 79 -8.51 -12.86 -5.58
N ILE A 80 -9.49 -12.42 -4.78
CA ILE A 80 -10.71 -13.19 -4.53
C ILE A 80 -11.53 -13.39 -5.83
N GLY A 81 -11.62 -12.36 -6.67
CA GLY A 81 -12.27 -12.43 -7.98
C GLY A 81 -11.54 -13.34 -8.98
N ALA A 82 -10.25 -13.56 -8.78
CA ALA A 82 -9.44 -14.54 -9.50
C ALA A 82 -9.47 -15.94 -8.86
N GLU A 83 -10.42 -16.21 -7.97
CA GLU A 83 -10.63 -17.49 -7.29
C GLU A 83 -9.43 -18.00 -6.48
N MET A 84 -8.56 -17.08 -6.03
CA MET A 84 -7.42 -17.46 -5.20
C MET A 84 -7.85 -17.90 -3.80
N PRO A 85 -7.13 -18.86 -3.18
CA PRO A 85 -7.35 -19.24 -1.79
C PRO A 85 -7.28 -18.00 -0.87
N ALA A 86 -8.05 -18.01 0.22
CA ALA A 86 -8.18 -16.87 1.13
C ALA A 86 -6.83 -16.27 1.57
N ILE A 87 -5.88 -17.13 1.99
CA ILE A 87 -4.55 -16.66 2.42
C ILE A 87 -3.76 -16.01 1.27
N VAL A 88 -3.86 -16.54 0.05
CA VAL A 88 -3.22 -15.97 -1.14
C VAL A 88 -3.85 -14.61 -1.45
N ALA A 89 -5.18 -14.50 -1.39
CA ALA A 89 -5.88 -13.23 -1.60
C ALA A 89 -5.45 -12.17 -0.57
N VAL A 90 -5.30 -12.55 0.70
CA VAL A 90 -4.78 -11.67 1.75
C VAL A 90 -3.36 -11.21 1.45
N LEU A 91 -2.47 -12.12 1.04
CA LEU A 91 -1.10 -11.77 0.66
C LEU A 91 -1.06 -10.86 -0.57
N MET A 92 -1.92 -11.08 -1.57
CA MET A 92 -2.00 -10.20 -2.75
C MET A 92 -2.48 -8.79 -2.39
N GLY A 93 -3.42 -8.66 -1.46
CA GLY A 93 -3.82 -7.37 -0.91
C GLY A 93 -2.67 -6.65 -0.23
N MET A 94 -1.95 -7.35 0.63
CA MET A 94 -0.77 -6.82 1.32
C MET A 94 0.34 -6.41 0.32
N VAL A 95 0.67 -7.26 -0.64
CA VAL A 95 1.64 -6.96 -1.70
C VAL A 95 1.22 -5.72 -2.48
N THR A 96 -0.04 -5.63 -2.91
CA THR A 96 -0.57 -4.48 -3.65
C THR A 96 -0.38 -3.18 -2.88
N ALA A 97 -0.66 -3.21 -1.58
CA ALA A 97 -0.60 -2.02 -0.73
C ALA A 97 0.83 -1.58 -0.39
N VAL A 98 1.72 -2.53 -0.13
CA VAL A 98 3.07 -2.25 0.39
C VAL A 98 4.08 -1.97 -0.73
N PHE A 99 4.03 -2.74 -1.83
CA PHE A 99 5.09 -2.72 -2.82
C PHE A 99 5.16 -1.45 -3.66
N GLY A 100 4.06 -0.71 -3.84
CA GLY A 100 4.10 0.59 -4.50
C GLY A 100 5.04 1.57 -3.77
N GLY A 101 4.92 1.63 -2.44
CA GLY A 101 5.81 2.43 -1.59
C GLY A 101 7.25 1.91 -1.56
N VAL A 102 7.42 0.58 -1.49
CA VAL A 102 8.74 -0.06 -1.50
C VAL A 102 9.50 0.25 -2.80
N LEU A 103 8.86 0.09 -3.96
CA LEU A 103 9.47 0.40 -5.25
C LEU A 103 9.83 1.88 -5.38
N ARG A 104 8.94 2.77 -4.93
CA ARG A 104 9.22 4.21 -4.87
C ARG A 104 10.48 4.51 -4.06
N ASP A 105 10.58 3.98 -2.85
CA ASP A 105 11.67 4.27 -1.92
C ASP A 105 13.00 3.71 -2.47
N ILE A 106 13.00 2.49 -3.04
CA ILE A 106 14.18 1.89 -3.68
C ILE A 106 14.70 2.78 -4.83
N VAL A 107 13.81 3.26 -5.71
CA VAL A 107 14.22 4.12 -6.83
C VAL A 107 14.70 5.50 -6.35
N CYS A 108 14.20 5.96 -5.20
CA CYS A 108 14.71 7.17 -4.54
C CYS A 108 16.02 6.93 -3.76
N ASN A 109 16.57 5.71 -3.77
CA ASN A 109 17.74 5.31 -2.98
C ASN A 109 17.55 5.52 -1.48
N GLU A 110 16.31 5.29 -1.00
CA GLU A 110 15.94 5.35 0.41
C GLU A 110 15.62 3.96 0.94
N ILE A 111 15.86 3.74 2.23
CA ILE A 111 15.40 2.50 2.88
C ILE A 111 13.87 2.52 2.92
N PRO A 112 13.19 1.51 2.34
CA PRO A 112 11.74 1.49 2.31
C PRO A 112 11.12 1.61 3.70
N ARG A 113 10.13 2.49 3.83
CA ARG A 113 9.44 2.77 5.11
C ARG A 113 8.83 1.51 5.72
N ALA A 114 8.41 0.56 4.89
CA ALA A 114 7.88 -0.72 5.34
C ALA A 114 8.87 -1.52 6.22
N PHE A 115 10.19 -1.23 6.11
CA PHE A 115 11.27 -1.93 6.82
C PHE A 115 12.03 -1.04 7.80
N ARG A 116 11.84 0.30 7.75
CA ARG A 116 12.71 1.25 8.44
C ARG A 116 12.42 1.40 9.93
N ASP A 117 11.18 1.55 10.34
CA ASP A 117 10.87 2.05 11.67
C ASP A 117 10.30 0.99 12.62
N HIS A 118 10.42 -0.29 12.28
CA HIS A 118 9.77 -1.40 13.03
C HIS A 118 8.27 -1.16 13.27
N GLN A 119 7.66 -0.22 12.54
CA GLN A 119 6.25 0.07 12.65
C GLN A 119 5.43 -1.01 11.95
N PRO A 120 4.24 -1.36 12.47
CA PRO A 120 3.39 -2.42 11.91
C PRO A 120 2.73 -1.97 10.59
N TYR A 121 3.53 -1.81 9.50
CA TYR A 121 3.04 -1.38 8.19
C TYR A 121 2.31 -2.51 7.46
N ALA A 122 3.01 -3.60 7.22
CA ALA A 122 2.46 -4.77 6.53
C ALA A 122 1.37 -5.46 7.36
N ILE A 123 1.48 -5.43 8.70
CA ILE A 123 0.48 -6.00 9.61
C ILE A 123 -0.85 -5.27 9.49
N CYS A 124 -0.86 -3.95 9.34
CA CYS A 124 -2.09 -3.18 9.14
C CYS A 124 -2.78 -3.58 7.82
N ALA A 125 -2.01 -3.75 6.74
CA ALA A 125 -2.52 -4.24 5.47
C ALA A 125 -3.05 -5.67 5.59
N PHE A 126 -2.31 -6.55 6.26
CA PHE A 126 -2.73 -7.94 6.51
C PHE A 126 -4.06 -8.01 7.26
N ALA A 127 -4.22 -7.24 8.32
CA ALA A 127 -5.47 -7.18 9.09
C ALA A 127 -6.65 -6.67 8.24
N GLY A 128 -6.45 -5.59 7.46
CA GLY A 128 -7.47 -5.08 6.55
C GLY A 128 -7.85 -6.07 5.45
N ALA A 129 -6.88 -6.82 4.91
CA ALA A 129 -7.12 -7.84 3.90
C ALA A 129 -8.03 -8.97 4.43
N TRP A 130 -7.82 -9.40 5.69
CA TRP A 130 -8.69 -10.38 6.33
C TRP A 130 -10.13 -9.89 6.48
N VAL A 131 -10.36 -8.59 6.67
CA VAL A 131 -11.72 -8.04 6.71
C VAL A 131 -12.46 -8.28 5.41
N VAL A 132 -11.82 -8.17 4.24
CA VAL A 132 -12.45 -8.50 2.95
C VAL A 132 -12.86 -9.97 2.89
N VAL A 133 -11.96 -10.86 3.29
CA VAL A 133 -12.20 -12.32 3.26
C VAL A 133 -13.36 -12.69 4.18
N VAL A 134 -13.37 -12.18 5.41
CA VAL A 134 -14.44 -12.44 6.39
C VAL A 134 -15.77 -11.85 5.91
N ALA A 135 -15.76 -10.61 5.40
CA ALA A 135 -16.97 -9.98 4.87
C ALA A 135 -17.57 -10.78 3.72
N LYS A 136 -16.71 -11.32 2.82
CA LYS A 136 -17.18 -12.22 1.75
C LYS A 136 -17.77 -13.52 2.30
N ALA A 137 -17.17 -14.11 3.33
CA ALA A 137 -17.68 -15.34 3.96
C ALA A 137 -19.04 -15.11 4.67
N LEU A 138 -19.33 -13.87 5.03
CA LEU A 138 -20.61 -13.43 5.63
C LEU A 138 -21.61 -12.92 4.59
N ASP A 139 -21.36 -13.09 3.29
CA ASP A 139 -22.15 -12.58 2.17
C ASP A 139 -22.46 -11.07 2.26
N ALA A 140 -21.56 -10.30 2.88
CA ALA A 140 -21.71 -8.86 2.99
C ALA A 140 -21.60 -8.18 1.60
N PRO A 141 -22.32 -7.06 1.38
CA PRO A 141 -22.19 -6.29 0.15
C PRO A 141 -20.75 -5.87 -0.11
N GLN A 142 -20.30 -6.02 -1.35
CA GLN A 142 -18.89 -5.76 -1.75
C GLN A 142 -18.40 -4.36 -1.34
N TRP A 143 -19.24 -3.34 -1.53
CA TRP A 143 -18.89 -1.97 -1.16
C TRP A 143 -18.62 -1.81 0.34
N LEU A 144 -19.41 -2.52 1.18
CA LEU A 144 -19.22 -2.50 2.63
C LEU A 144 -17.94 -3.21 3.03
N ALA A 145 -17.64 -4.37 2.43
CA ALA A 145 -16.42 -5.11 2.65
C ALA A 145 -15.18 -4.25 2.31
N LEU A 146 -15.20 -3.55 1.18
CA LEU A 146 -14.10 -2.67 0.75
C LEU A 146 -13.92 -1.48 1.69
N LEU A 147 -15.00 -0.81 2.08
CA LEU A 147 -14.93 0.32 3.01
C LEU A 147 -14.45 -0.11 4.40
N ALA A 148 -14.97 -1.22 4.92
CA ALA A 148 -14.55 -1.75 6.21
C ALA A 148 -13.07 -2.15 6.21
N ALA A 149 -12.60 -2.82 5.16
CA ALA A 149 -11.21 -3.23 5.02
C ALA A 149 -10.27 -2.03 4.88
N ALA A 150 -10.60 -1.09 3.99
CA ALA A 150 -9.83 0.13 3.80
C ALA A 150 -9.79 0.95 5.09
N GLY A 151 -10.93 1.10 5.76
CA GLY A 151 -11.03 1.78 7.05
C GLY A 151 -10.18 1.10 8.12
N THR A 152 -10.25 -0.22 8.25
CA THR A 152 -9.47 -0.99 9.24
C THR A 152 -7.98 -0.81 9.02
N ALA A 153 -7.48 -1.04 7.80
CA ALA A 153 -6.05 -0.89 7.51
C ALA A 153 -5.56 0.55 7.74
N THR A 154 -6.34 1.54 7.28
CA THR A 154 -6.01 2.96 7.46
C THR A 154 -6.02 3.35 8.94
N LEU A 155 -7.05 2.99 9.69
CA LEU A 155 -7.16 3.32 11.12
C LEU A 155 -6.03 2.68 11.93
N LEU A 156 -5.75 1.40 11.71
CA LEU A 156 -4.63 0.72 12.37
C LEU A 156 -3.30 1.41 12.05
N ARG A 157 -3.09 1.81 10.78
CA ARG A 157 -1.87 2.51 10.38
C ARG A 157 -1.76 3.88 11.03
N VAL A 158 -2.84 4.66 11.04
CA VAL A 158 -2.90 5.97 11.71
C VAL A 158 -2.66 5.85 13.20
N LEU A 159 -3.28 4.88 13.86
CA LEU A 159 -3.06 4.63 15.29
C LEU A 159 -1.60 4.23 15.55
N ALA A 160 -1.02 3.37 14.72
CA ALA A 160 0.39 2.98 14.85
C ALA A 160 1.33 4.19 14.73
N ILE A 161 1.03 5.13 13.83
CA ILE A 161 1.80 6.37 13.67
C ILE A 161 1.63 7.28 14.89
N GLN A 162 0.39 7.50 15.36
CA GLN A 162 0.10 8.40 16.46
C GLN A 162 0.65 7.90 17.79
N LEU A 163 0.53 6.59 18.05
CA LEU A 163 1.01 5.95 19.26
C LEU A 163 2.50 5.61 19.20
N SER A 164 3.18 5.92 18.06
CA SER A 164 4.58 5.53 17.83
C SER A 164 4.81 4.03 18.12
N TRP A 165 3.85 3.21 17.71
CA TRP A 165 3.87 1.77 17.98
C TRP A 165 4.98 1.12 17.16
N THR A 166 5.97 0.54 17.85
CA THR A 166 7.10 -0.17 17.25
C THR A 166 7.04 -1.64 17.61
N LEU A 167 7.35 -2.49 16.66
CA LEU A 167 7.50 -3.92 16.86
C LEU A 167 8.83 -4.19 17.58
N PRO A 168 8.93 -5.26 18.39
CA PRO A 168 10.18 -5.64 19.00
C PRO A 168 11.24 -5.85 17.92
N ALA A 169 12.39 -5.17 18.06
CA ALA A 169 13.53 -5.41 17.18
C ALA A 169 14.06 -6.82 17.47
N TRP A 170 14.23 -7.63 16.42
CA TRP A 170 14.96 -8.87 16.53
C TRP A 170 16.43 -8.53 16.80
N ARG A 171 16.89 -8.77 18.04
CA ARG A 171 18.29 -8.67 18.37
C ARG A 171 18.92 -10.03 18.04
N PRO A 172 19.87 -10.12 17.07
CA PRO A 172 20.72 -11.29 17.00
C PRO A 172 21.38 -11.42 18.35
N GLY A 173 21.28 -12.60 18.97
CA GLY A 173 21.92 -12.88 20.25
C GLY A 173 23.36 -12.44 20.18
N ALA A 174 23.85 -11.81 21.24
CA ALA A 174 25.27 -11.49 21.38
C ALA A 174 26.04 -12.77 21.05
N GLN A 175 26.73 -12.78 19.90
CA GLN A 175 27.74 -13.79 19.67
C GLN A 175 28.79 -13.48 20.72
N GLU A 176 28.88 -14.41 21.67
CA GLU A 176 29.91 -14.45 22.67
C GLU A 176 31.26 -14.21 21.98
N GLU A 177 31.89 -13.12 22.33
CA GLU A 177 33.30 -12.91 22.08
C GLU A 177 34.05 -14.03 22.84
N MET A 178 34.53 -15.03 22.11
CA MET A 178 35.61 -15.93 22.54
C MET A 178 36.83 -15.65 21.73
#